data_bf84458c015846aa2dc79632b7593817
#
_entry.id   bf84458c015846aa2dc79632b7593817
#
_cell.length_a   1.000
_cell.length_b   1.000
_cell.length_c   1.000
_cell.angle_alpha   90.00
_cell.angle_beta   90.00
_cell.angle_gamma   90.00
#
_symmetry.space_group_name_H-M   'P 1'
#
loop_
_entity.id
_entity.type
_entity.pdbx_description
1 polymer ?
#
loop_
_entity_poly.entity_id
_entity_poly.type
_entity_poly.pdbx_seq_one_letter_code
_entity_poly.pdbx_strand_id
1 'polypeptide(L)'
;YSWSGTSTILKPIRLISGFLTVGFWTLASRILGMVREILLFSLIGAGPLLDAFFAAFRLPNMFRRFFAEGAFNSAFVPLISKKYERKENATAFANEAMGSLAFVLLILTTLAIIFMPALIWAIANGFVGDERFEITVAFGRVMFPYILLISLAALLSGVLNALGYFAAAAAAPVLLNIIIILGLCVSFFFEWPIMIILIYSVPLAGILQLILLWTAAKKAGLIIRPSRPRLSKDMRTLVRVAIPSALANGVLQINLLVGQFVSSQETGAISWLYGADRLYQLPLGVVGIAIGIVLLPELSRRIASNDESGAHSAFNNAFTTSMALTIPATVALFIVPLPLISALFQHGQTTSTDAVAMALATSIYALGLPAFVLQKVYQPIYFARGDTKTPFRFAVLSMIVNSLIAFGLMPFYGWIAAPIATTVSAWAMIILLFAGSKKFGASGQLSKISRSKFVLIIISSFAMGLFLWIADYLIKKEVASLIEKISFASFLVLMGAAIYTFVANFLGAFSIKEIQEVIKKS
;
A
#
# COMPACT_ATOMS: atom_id res chain seq x y z
N TYR A 1 16.56 38.52 -36.44
CA TYR A 1 15.94 37.19 -36.49
C TYR A 1 15.27 36.95 -35.15
N SER A 2 13.92 37.03 -35.14
CA SER A 2 13.07 36.88 -33.97
C SER A 2 12.98 35.41 -33.58
N TRP A 3 13.40 35.08 -32.36
CA TRP A 3 13.10 33.79 -31.72
C TRP A 3 11.85 33.97 -30.86
N SER A 4 10.72 33.52 -31.36
CA SER A 4 9.49 33.34 -30.57
C SER A 4 9.67 32.16 -29.62
N GLY A 5 9.83 32.46 -28.35
CA GLY A 5 9.85 31.47 -27.26
C GLY A 5 8.48 30.84 -27.12
N THR A 6 8.31 29.62 -27.62
CA THR A 6 7.19 28.75 -27.23
C THR A 6 7.49 28.12 -25.89
N SER A 7 6.95 28.71 -24.85
CA SER A 7 6.79 28.02 -23.55
C SER A 7 5.98 26.74 -23.79
N THR A 8 6.62 25.60 -23.68
CA THR A 8 5.95 24.30 -23.75
C THR A 8 5.14 24.10 -22.46
N ILE A 9 4.03 24.83 -22.34
CA ILE A 9 2.98 24.52 -21.37
C ILE A 9 2.47 23.13 -21.78
N LEU A 10 2.68 22.14 -20.91
CA LEU A 10 2.09 20.81 -21.05
C LEU A 10 0.60 20.99 -21.33
N LYS A 11 0.16 20.64 -22.53
CA LYS A 11 -1.25 20.83 -22.94
C LYS A 11 -2.14 20.08 -21.93
N PRO A 12 -3.26 20.66 -21.46
CA PRO A 12 -4.17 20.04 -20.48
C PRO A 12 -4.58 18.61 -20.85
N ILE A 13 -4.68 18.32 -22.13
CA ILE A 13 -5.02 16.99 -22.69
C ILE A 13 -3.97 15.92 -22.32
N ARG A 14 -2.67 16.27 -22.20
CA ARG A 14 -1.62 15.32 -21.79
C ARG A 14 -1.68 14.98 -20.30
N LEU A 15 -2.11 15.88 -19.44
CA LEU A 15 -2.26 15.63 -18.00
C LEU A 15 -3.42 14.66 -17.74
N ILE A 16 -4.57 14.86 -18.37
CA ILE A 16 -5.74 13.99 -18.22
C ILE A 16 -5.45 12.58 -18.76
N SER A 17 -4.85 12.48 -19.96
CA SER A 17 -4.49 11.17 -20.53
C SER A 17 -3.42 10.46 -19.68
N GLY A 18 -2.46 11.19 -19.12
CA GLY A 18 -1.48 10.65 -18.18
C GLY A 18 -2.14 10.12 -16.91
N PHE A 19 -3.07 10.87 -16.34
CA PHE A 19 -3.83 10.46 -15.15
C PHE A 19 -4.66 9.19 -15.39
N LEU A 20 -5.40 9.12 -16.50
CA LEU A 20 -6.17 7.93 -16.89
C LEU A 20 -5.26 6.72 -17.11
N THR A 21 -4.12 6.91 -17.76
CA THR A 21 -3.13 5.85 -17.99
C THR A 21 -2.57 5.29 -16.68
N VAL A 22 -2.17 6.16 -15.76
CA VAL A 22 -1.67 5.75 -14.42
C VAL A 22 -2.79 5.05 -13.65
N GLY A 23 -4.01 5.58 -13.67
CA GLY A 23 -5.17 4.99 -13.00
C GLY A 23 -5.48 3.58 -13.53
N PHE A 24 -5.49 3.41 -14.85
CA PHE A 24 -5.70 2.11 -15.49
C PHE A 24 -4.65 1.06 -15.07
N TRP A 25 -3.36 1.40 -15.20
CA TRP A 25 -2.29 0.48 -14.83
C TRP A 25 -2.25 0.17 -13.33
N THR A 26 -2.58 1.15 -12.49
CA THR A 26 -2.70 0.94 -11.04
C THR A 26 -3.83 -0.03 -10.70
N LEU A 27 -5.00 0.13 -11.34
CA LEU A 27 -6.13 -0.78 -11.17
C LEU A 27 -5.79 -2.19 -11.67
N ALA A 28 -5.20 -2.29 -12.87
CA ALA A 28 -4.75 -3.57 -13.43
C ALA A 28 -3.74 -4.27 -12.49
N SER A 29 -2.78 -3.54 -11.93
CA SER A 29 -1.82 -4.09 -10.96
C SER A 29 -2.50 -4.60 -9.69
N ARG A 30 -3.55 -3.93 -9.20
CA ARG A 30 -4.31 -4.36 -8.01
C ARG A 30 -5.12 -5.62 -8.28
N ILE A 31 -5.80 -5.69 -9.42
CA ILE A 31 -6.58 -6.88 -9.82
C ILE A 31 -5.65 -8.08 -9.99
N LEU A 32 -4.57 -7.93 -10.76
CA LEU A 32 -3.59 -9.00 -10.95
C LEU A 32 -2.88 -9.38 -9.64
N GLY A 33 -2.64 -8.42 -8.76
CA GLY A 33 -2.13 -8.68 -7.42
C GLY A 33 -3.07 -9.56 -6.59
N MET A 34 -4.38 -9.33 -6.66
CA MET A 34 -5.38 -10.16 -5.99
C MET A 34 -5.43 -11.57 -6.62
N VAL A 35 -5.44 -11.68 -7.95
CA VAL A 35 -5.39 -12.98 -8.65
C VAL A 35 -4.15 -13.76 -8.24
N ARG A 36 -2.99 -13.13 -8.19
CA ARG A 36 -1.74 -13.74 -7.72
C ARG A 36 -1.88 -14.30 -6.30
N GLU A 37 -2.44 -13.52 -5.36
CA GLU A 37 -2.61 -13.97 -3.97
C GLU A 37 -3.57 -15.16 -3.90
N ILE A 38 -4.69 -15.12 -4.62
CA ILE A 38 -5.63 -16.21 -4.70
C ILE A 38 -4.93 -17.49 -5.19
N LEU A 39 -4.12 -17.41 -6.24
CA LEU A 39 -3.37 -18.55 -6.77
C LEU A 39 -2.31 -19.05 -5.77
N LEU A 40 -1.58 -18.16 -5.08
CA LEU A 40 -0.60 -18.55 -4.06
C LEU A 40 -1.28 -19.37 -2.94
N PHE A 41 -2.38 -18.87 -2.41
CA PHE A 41 -3.14 -19.59 -1.38
C PHE A 41 -3.76 -20.89 -1.89
N SER A 42 -4.29 -20.90 -3.11
CA SER A 42 -4.90 -22.08 -3.69
C SER A 42 -3.90 -23.21 -3.97
N LEU A 43 -2.72 -22.88 -4.50
CA LEU A 43 -1.74 -23.86 -4.97
C LEU A 43 -0.74 -24.28 -3.89
N ILE A 44 -0.43 -23.41 -2.92
CA ILE A 44 0.57 -23.66 -1.89
C ILE A 44 -0.09 -23.88 -0.52
N GLY A 45 -1.16 -23.11 -0.22
CA GLY A 45 -1.80 -23.08 1.09
C GLY A 45 -1.05 -22.22 2.11
N ALA A 46 -1.73 -21.86 3.21
CA ALA A 46 -1.07 -21.23 4.35
C ALA A 46 -0.26 -22.28 5.12
N GLY A 47 1.02 -22.01 5.32
CA GLY A 47 1.91 -22.98 5.97
C GLY A 47 3.39 -22.64 5.80
N PRO A 48 4.30 -23.58 6.15
CA PRO A 48 5.73 -23.31 6.22
C PRO A 48 6.34 -22.70 4.96
N LEU A 49 5.95 -23.21 3.78
CA LEU A 49 6.50 -22.76 2.51
C LEU A 49 6.03 -21.37 2.12
N LEU A 50 4.74 -21.07 2.30
CA LEU A 50 4.19 -19.75 1.99
C LEU A 50 4.63 -18.70 3.01
N ASP A 51 4.75 -19.06 4.29
CA ASP A 51 5.35 -18.23 5.33
C ASP A 51 6.79 -17.87 4.99
N ALA A 52 7.61 -18.86 4.58
CA ALA A 52 8.98 -18.64 4.18
C ALA A 52 9.08 -17.71 2.96
N PHE A 53 8.21 -17.90 1.96
CA PHE A 53 8.16 -17.02 0.79
C PHE A 53 7.80 -15.58 1.17
N PHE A 54 6.74 -15.37 1.94
CA PHE A 54 6.32 -14.01 2.33
C PHE A 54 7.35 -13.34 3.24
N ALA A 55 7.95 -14.08 4.18
CA ALA A 55 9.01 -13.57 5.04
C ALA A 55 10.24 -13.13 4.25
N ALA A 56 10.71 -13.96 3.33
CA ALA A 56 11.84 -13.65 2.47
C ALA A 56 11.54 -12.51 1.49
N PHE A 57 10.35 -12.50 0.87
CA PHE A 57 9.94 -11.47 -0.09
C PHE A 57 9.70 -10.11 0.57
N ARG A 58 9.43 -10.07 1.87
CA ARG A 58 9.23 -8.80 2.60
C ARG A 58 10.46 -7.90 2.55
N LEU A 59 11.66 -8.46 2.68
CA LEU A 59 12.90 -7.70 2.64
C LEU A 59 13.07 -6.92 1.32
N PRO A 60 13.11 -7.54 0.14
CA PRO A 60 13.26 -6.81 -1.11
C PRO A 60 12.07 -5.87 -1.39
N ASN A 61 10.85 -6.22 -0.97
CA ASN A 61 9.68 -5.37 -1.14
C ASN A 61 9.70 -4.14 -0.23
N MET A 62 10.21 -4.26 0.99
CA MET A 62 10.43 -3.16 1.91
C MET A 62 11.44 -2.15 1.34
N PHE A 63 12.57 -2.64 0.87
CA PHE A 63 13.60 -1.81 0.24
C PHE A 63 13.11 -1.18 -1.06
N ARG A 64 12.26 -1.87 -1.84
CA ARG A 64 11.60 -1.30 -3.02
C ARG A 64 10.76 -0.08 -2.63
N ARG A 65 9.95 -0.17 -1.59
CA ARG A 65 9.15 0.98 -1.09
C ARG A 65 10.04 2.12 -0.62
N PHE A 66 11.15 1.78 0.02
CA PHE A 66 12.11 2.75 0.52
C PHE A 66 12.81 3.53 -0.61
N PHE A 67 13.31 2.84 -1.61
CA PHE A 67 14.05 3.44 -2.73
C PHE A 67 13.13 3.91 -3.86
N ALA A 68 12.14 3.11 -4.25
CA ALA A 68 11.33 3.36 -5.44
C ALA A 68 10.17 4.33 -5.21
N GLU A 69 9.46 4.20 -4.09
CA GLU A 69 8.24 4.97 -3.83
C GLU A 69 8.48 6.16 -2.88
N GLY A 70 9.56 6.15 -2.12
CA GLY A 70 9.79 7.08 -1.03
C GLY A 70 10.94 8.04 -1.25
N ALA A 71 12.03 7.78 -0.52
CA ALA A 71 13.11 8.72 -0.31
C ALA A 71 13.88 9.12 -1.57
N PHE A 72 14.17 8.15 -2.44
CA PHE A 72 14.98 8.42 -3.62
C PHE A 72 14.20 9.25 -4.65
N ASN A 73 12.97 8.85 -4.99
CA ASN A 73 12.16 9.57 -5.97
C ASN A 73 11.77 10.97 -5.50
N SER A 74 11.48 11.16 -4.22
CA SER A 74 11.16 12.48 -3.67
C SER A 74 12.34 13.47 -3.73
N ALA A 75 13.58 12.97 -3.69
CA ALA A 75 14.79 13.76 -3.83
C ALA A 75 15.25 13.89 -5.30
N PHE A 76 15.19 12.80 -6.07
CA PHE A 76 15.74 12.70 -7.41
C PHE A 76 14.88 13.42 -8.46
N VAL A 77 13.55 13.21 -8.46
CA VAL A 77 12.66 13.77 -9.48
C VAL A 77 12.69 15.29 -9.54
N PRO A 78 12.62 16.05 -8.42
CA PRO A 78 12.74 17.51 -8.48
C PRO A 78 14.10 18.00 -8.99
N LEU A 79 15.20 17.31 -8.64
CA LEU A 79 16.54 17.69 -9.08
C LEU A 79 16.70 17.48 -10.59
N ILE A 80 16.25 16.33 -11.10
CA ILE A 80 16.37 16.04 -12.54
C ILE A 80 15.43 16.92 -13.37
N SER A 81 14.19 17.17 -12.92
CA SER A 81 13.26 18.09 -13.58
C SER A 81 13.85 19.50 -13.71
N LYS A 82 14.44 20.03 -12.61
CA LYS A 82 15.09 21.33 -12.61
C LYS A 82 16.27 21.41 -13.60
N LYS A 83 17.03 20.33 -13.74
CA LYS A 83 18.13 20.25 -14.72
C LYS A 83 17.64 20.24 -16.16
N TYR A 84 16.52 19.53 -16.42
CA TYR A 84 15.86 19.56 -17.74
C TYR A 84 15.36 20.97 -18.10
N GLU A 85 14.68 21.64 -17.17
CA GLU A 85 14.17 23.00 -17.36
C GLU A 85 15.29 24.02 -17.65
N ARG A 86 16.41 23.87 -16.94
CA ARG A 86 17.59 24.74 -17.11
C ARG A 86 18.48 24.37 -18.29
N LYS A 87 18.13 23.33 -19.05
CA LYS A 87 18.96 22.76 -20.13
C LYS A 87 20.37 22.38 -19.67
N GLU A 88 20.55 22.07 -18.39
CA GLU A 88 21.77 21.47 -17.84
C GLU A 88 21.88 20.01 -18.29
N ASN A 89 23.08 19.42 -18.12
CA ASN A 89 23.30 18.02 -18.55
C ASN A 89 22.59 17.02 -17.60
N ALA A 90 21.25 16.94 -17.70
CA ALA A 90 20.40 16.06 -16.90
C ALA A 90 20.72 14.57 -17.14
N THR A 91 21.12 14.20 -18.36
CA THR A 91 21.50 12.82 -18.70
C THR A 91 22.77 12.41 -17.97
N ALA A 92 23.78 13.29 -17.85
CA ALA A 92 24.97 12.99 -17.09
C ALA A 92 24.67 12.80 -15.60
N PHE A 93 23.80 13.61 -15.03
CA PHE A 93 23.33 13.45 -13.65
C PHE A 93 22.58 12.13 -13.44
N ALA A 94 21.69 11.74 -14.37
CA ALA A 94 20.97 10.47 -14.32
C ALA A 94 21.94 9.27 -14.43
N ASN A 95 22.97 9.35 -15.29
CA ASN A 95 24.01 8.32 -15.43
C ASN A 95 24.83 8.16 -14.16
N GLU A 96 25.23 9.27 -13.53
CA GLU A 96 25.97 9.26 -12.27
C GLU A 96 25.12 8.71 -11.12
N ALA A 97 23.85 9.13 -11.03
CA ALA A 97 22.90 8.62 -10.03
C ALA A 97 22.68 7.12 -10.21
N MET A 98 22.51 6.65 -11.46
CA MET A 98 22.33 5.24 -11.77
C MET A 98 23.55 4.40 -11.39
N GLY A 99 24.75 4.86 -11.75
CA GLY A 99 26.00 4.16 -11.41
C GLY A 99 26.27 4.11 -9.91
N SER A 100 26.04 5.22 -9.20
CA SER A 100 26.21 5.30 -7.74
C SER A 100 25.19 4.44 -7.00
N LEU A 101 23.92 4.47 -7.43
CA LEU A 101 22.86 3.63 -6.86
C LEU A 101 23.15 2.15 -7.11
N ALA A 102 23.53 1.79 -8.32
CA ALA A 102 23.89 0.39 -8.66
C ALA A 102 25.03 -0.11 -7.80
N PHE A 103 26.07 0.70 -7.60
CA PHE A 103 27.23 0.33 -6.77
C PHE A 103 26.84 0.11 -5.30
N VAL A 104 26.10 1.04 -4.70
CA VAL A 104 25.64 0.91 -3.31
C VAL A 104 24.75 -0.31 -3.13
N LEU A 105 23.79 -0.51 -4.06
CA LEU A 105 22.87 -1.64 -3.99
C LEU A 105 23.55 -2.98 -4.26
N LEU A 106 24.59 -3.01 -5.09
CA LEU A 106 25.39 -4.23 -5.31
C LEU A 106 26.10 -4.65 -4.01
N ILE A 107 26.73 -3.69 -3.32
CA ILE A 107 27.35 -3.95 -2.02
C ILE A 107 26.29 -4.41 -1.00
N LEU A 108 25.17 -3.68 -0.91
CA LEU A 108 24.09 -4.04 0.01
C LEU A 108 23.53 -5.44 -0.28
N THR A 109 23.31 -5.77 -1.55
CA THR A 109 22.81 -7.09 -1.97
C THR A 109 23.82 -8.19 -1.61
N THR A 110 25.10 -7.97 -1.88
CA THR A 110 26.16 -8.94 -1.54
C THR A 110 26.24 -9.17 -0.03
N LEU A 111 26.25 -8.09 0.76
CA LEU A 111 26.24 -8.20 2.22
C LEU A 111 24.98 -8.90 2.73
N ALA A 112 23.80 -8.55 2.19
CA ALA A 112 22.55 -9.19 2.60
C ALA A 112 22.51 -10.69 2.27
N ILE A 113 23.05 -11.12 1.12
CA ILE A 113 23.15 -12.54 0.76
C ILE A 113 24.08 -13.29 1.74
N ILE A 114 25.22 -12.69 2.11
CA ILE A 114 26.17 -13.28 3.07
C ILE A 114 25.52 -13.36 4.46
N PHE A 115 24.91 -12.27 4.92
CA PHE A 115 24.31 -12.16 6.24
C PHE A 115 22.80 -12.51 6.26
N MET A 116 22.30 -13.22 5.23
CA MET A 116 20.87 -13.59 5.17
C MET A 116 20.37 -14.33 6.41
N PRO A 117 21.11 -15.29 7.01
CA PRO A 117 20.69 -15.92 8.24
C PRO A 117 20.43 -14.91 9.38
N ALA A 118 21.31 -13.93 9.56
CA ALA A 118 21.14 -12.90 10.58
C ALA A 118 19.93 -11.98 10.29
N LEU A 119 19.69 -11.65 9.02
CA LEU A 119 18.51 -10.86 8.62
C LEU A 119 17.22 -11.62 8.90
N ILE A 120 17.14 -12.90 8.56
CA ILE A 120 15.96 -13.73 8.82
C ILE A 120 15.78 -13.92 10.33
N TRP A 121 16.85 -14.16 11.08
CA TRP A 121 16.79 -14.20 12.54
C TRP A 121 16.18 -12.92 13.13
N ALA A 122 16.54 -11.77 12.62
CA ALA A 122 16.05 -10.48 13.11
C ALA A 122 14.57 -10.22 12.79
N ILE A 123 14.05 -10.71 11.65
CA ILE A 123 12.69 -10.38 11.19
C ILE A 123 11.69 -11.52 11.36
N ALA A 124 12.15 -12.74 11.57
CA ALA A 124 11.35 -13.95 11.69
C ALA A 124 12.02 -14.92 12.69
N ASN A 125 12.30 -14.44 13.89
CA ASN A 125 13.00 -15.23 14.94
C ASN A 125 12.26 -16.52 15.30
N GLY A 126 10.93 -16.54 15.20
CA GLY A 126 10.13 -17.74 15.47
C GLY A 126 10.37 -18.89 14.51
N PHE A 127 11.11 -18.68 13.41
CA PHE A 127 11.51 -19.75 12.49
C PHE A 127 12.76 -20.50 12.95
N VAL A 128 13.48 -19.94 13.94
CA VAL A 128 14.73 -20.54 14.43
C VAL A 128 14.42 -21.87 15.12
N GLY A 129 15.07 -22.94 14.65
CA GLY A 129 14.88 -24.28 15.18
C GLY A 129 13.87 -25.12 14.41
N ASP A 130 13.23 -24.57 13.38
CA ASP A 130 12.41 -25.33 12.46
C ASP A 130 12.87 -25.18 11.00
N GLU A 131 12.30 -25.98 10.08
CA GLU A 131 12.66 -26.00 8.66
C GLU A 131 12.42 -24.67 7.95
N ARG A 132 11.49 -23.83 8.44
CA ARG A 132 11.17 -22.53 7.86
C ARG A 132 12.36 -21.60 7.82
N PHE A 133 13.29 -21.71 8.80
CA PHE A 133 14.46 -20.84 8.84
C PHE A 133 15.38 -21.06 7.65
N GLU A 134 15.80 -22.31 7.41
CA GLU A 134 16.69 -22.65 6.29
C GLU A 134 16.04 -22.38 4.95
N ILE A 135 14.76 -22.72 4.79
CA ILE A 135 13.99 -22.43 3.58
C ILE A 135 13.94 -20.92 3.33
N THR A 136 13.65 -20.12 4.36
CA THR A 136 13.56 -18.65 4.22
C THR A 136 14.89 -18.02 3.89
N VAL A 137 15.99 -18.51 4.46
CA VAL A 137 17.36 -18.07 4.12
C VAL A 137 17.67 -18.38 2.67
N ALA A 138 17.37 -19.59 2.20
CA ALA A 138 17.60 -19.99 0.79
C ALA A 138 16.76 -19.10 -0.17
N PHE A 139 15.49 -18.90 0.13
CA PHE A 139 14.59 -18.05 -0.65
C PHE A 139 15.05 -16.59 -0.64
N GLY A 140 15.45 -16.07 0.51
CA GLY A 140 15.97 -14.71 0.65
C GLY A 140 17.20 -14.48 -0.23
N ARG A 141 18.15 -15.41 -0.26
CA ARG A 141 19.35 -15.31 -1.09
C ARG A 141 19.02 -15.23 -2.59
N VAL A 142 18.01 -15.96 -3.06
CA VAL A 142 17.57 -15.95 -4.47
C VAL A 142 16.80 -14.69 -4.81
N MET A 143 15.90 -14.26 -3.91
CA MET A 143 14.98 -13.13 -4.19
C MET A 143 15.59 -11.75 -3.88
N PHE A 144 16.59 -11.65 -2.98
CA PHE A 144 17.11 -10.35 -2.57
C PHE A 144 17.76 -9.54 -3.71
N PRO A 145 18.42 -10.11 -4.74
CA PRO A 145 18.90 -9.35 -5.90
C PRO A 145 17.82 -8.53 -6.63
N TYR A 146 16.56 -8.86 -6.46
CA TYR A 146 15.44 -8.07 -6.98
C TYR A 146 15.51 -6.60 -6.54
N ILE A 147 16.07 -6.29 -5.36
CA ILE A 147 16.21 -4.91 -4.86
C ILE A 147 17.06 -4.04 -5.80
N LEU A 148 18.16 -4.58 -6.32
CA LEU A 148 19.03 -3.88 -7.28
C LEU A 148 18.24 -3.54 -8.55
N LEU A 149 17.56 -4.52 -9.11
CA LEU A 149 16.82 -4.41 -10.36
C LEU A 149 15.66 -3.41 -10.25
N ILE A 150 14.85 -3.55 -9.22
CA ILE A 150 13.67 -2.68 -9.03
C ILE A 150 14.03 -1.24 -8.65
N SER A 151 15.14 -1.03 -7.93
CA SER A 151 15.59 0.32 -7.58
C SER A 151 16.15 1.06 -8.79
N LEU A 152 16.89 0.37 -9.68
CA LEU A 152 17.32 0.95 -10.96
C LEU A 152 16.12 1.23 -11.88
N ALA A 153 15.15 0.33 -11.90
CA ALA A 153 13.89 0.54 -12.60
C ALA A 153 13.13 1.78 -12.07
N ALA A 154 13.11 1.96 -10.75
CA ALA A 154 12.50 3.13 -10.13
C ALA A 154 13.19 4.45 -10.47
N LEU A 155 14.52 4.47 -10.56
CA LEU A 155 15.27 5.62 -11.06
C LEU A 155 14.84 5.98 -12.49
N LEU A 156 14.78 4.99 -13.39
CA LEU A 156 14.30 5.19 -14.76
C LEU A 156 12.85 5.68 -14.81
N SER A 157 11.98 5.14 -13.94
CA SER A 157 10.61 5.65 -13.77
C SER A 157 10.60 7.12 -13.36
N GLY A 158 11.46 7.51 -12.42
CA GLY A 158 11.62 8.90 -12.00
C GLY A 158 12.02 9.83 -13.14
N VAL A 159 12.99 9.41 -13.98
CA VAL A 159 13.40 10.16 -15.17
C VAL A 159 12.26 10.28 -16.17
N LEU A 160 11.57 9.19 -16.48
CA LEU A 160 10.44 9.18 -17.41
C LEU A 160 9.29 10.06 -16.92
N ASN A 161 8.96 9.99 -15.64
CA ASN A 161 7.92 10.82 -15.03
C ASN A 161 8.27 12.31 -15.07
N ALA A 162 9.54 12.67 -14.84
CA ALA A 162 10.02 14.06 -14.96
C ALA A 162 9.83 14.62 -16.37
N LEU A 163 9.80 13.78 -17.39
CA LEU A 163 9.58 14.15 -18.79
C LEU A 163 8.13 13.97 -19.25
N GLY A 164 7.22 13.55 -18.37
CA GLY A 164 5.80 13.35 -18.70
C GLY A 164 5.48 12.01 -19.37
N TYR A 165 6.38 11.02 -19.32
CA TYR A 165 6.16 9.66 -19.83
C TYR A 165 5.75 8.71 -18.69
N PHE A 166 4.47 8.68 -18.34
CA PHE A 166 3.95 7.96 -17.17
C PHE A 166 3.62 6.49 -17.44
N ALA A 167 3.33 6.10 -18.68
CA ALA A 167 2.77 4.80 -19.02
C ALA A 167 3.67 3.63 -18.62
N ALA A 168 4.96 3.65 -18.97
CA ALA A 168 5.90 2.56 -18.66
C ALA A 168 6.15 2.44 -17.16
N ALA A 169 6.26 3.58 -16.46
CA ALA A 169 6.44 3.61 -15.01
C ALA A 169 5.23 2.99 -14.28
N ALA A 170 4.01 3.30 -14.73
CA ALA A 170 2.78 2.77 -14.16
C ALA A 170 2.54 1.29 -14.52
N ALA A 171 3.02 0.83 -15.67
CA ALA A 171 2.89 -0.56 -16.11
C ALA A 171 3.90 -1.52 -15.43
N ALA A 172 5.06 -1.04 -14.98
CA ALA A 172 6.11 -1.87 -14.42
C ALA A 172 5.64 -2.78 -13.26
N PRO A 173 4.85 -2.35 -12.27
CA PRO A 173 4.35 -3.22 -11.21
C PRO A 173 3.48 -4.38 -11.70
N VAL A 174 2.80 -4.22 -12.85
CA VAL A 174 1.96 -5.25 -13.46
C VAL A 174 2.79 -6.46 -13.87
N LEU A 175 4.02 -6.25 -14.37
CA LEU A 175 4.92 -7.32 -14.78
C LEU A 175 5.24 -8.28 -13.63
N LEU A 176 5.46 -7.79 -12.42
CA LEU A 176 5.71 -8.67 -11.27
C LEU A 176 4.55 -9.65 -11.06
N ASN A 177 3.32 -9.14 -11.11
CA ASN A 177 2.15 -9.98 -10.93
C ASN A 177 2.00 -10.98 -12.07
N ILE A 178 2.16 -10.54 -13.33
CA ILE A 178 2.07 -11.41 -14.51
C ILE A 178 3.12 -12.53 -14.44
N ILE A 179 4.37 -12.22 -14.14
CA ILE A 179 5.44 -13.22 -14.12
C ILE A 179 5.23 -14.25 -13.01
N ILE A 180 4.78 -13.82 -11.83
CA ILE A 180 4.47 -14.76 -10.75
C ILE A 180 3.26 -15.62 -11.13
N ILE A 181 2.20 -15.04 -11.68
CA ILE A 181 1.01 -15.79 -12.14
C ILE A 181 1.41 -16.82 -13.21
N LEU A 182 2.18 -16.41 -14.21
CA LEU A 182 2.67 -17.32 -15.25
C LEU A 182 3.55 -18.43 -14.66
N GLY A 183 4.43 -18.10 -13.72
CA GLY A 183 5.24 -19.10 -13.01
C GLY A 183 4.38 -20.13 -12.27
N LEU A 184 3.35 -19.68 -11.55
CA LEU A 184 2.41 -20.56 -10.87
C LEU A 184 1.62 -21.43 -11.86
N CYS A 185 1.15 -20.88 -12.98
CA CYS A 185 0.49 -21.64 -14.03
C CYS A 185 1.42 -22.68 -14.66
N VAL A 186 2.65 -22.31 -15.00
CA VAL A 186 3.65 -23.24 -15.53
C VAL A 186 3.90 -24.39 -14.56
N SER A 187 4.10 -24.08 -13.27
CA SER A 187 4.27 -25.10 -12.25
C SER A 187 3.10 -26.05 -12.17
N PHE A 188 1.87 -25.52 -12.22
CA PHE A 188 0.65 -26.33 -12.14
C PHE A 188 0.47 -27.25 -13.36
N PHE A 189 0.64 -26.72 -14.58
CA PHE A 189 0.41 -27.50 -15.81
C PHE A 189 1.51 -28.51 -16.15
N PHE A 190 2.76 -28.19 -15.77
CA PHE A 190 3.92 -29.03 -16.08
C PHE A 190 4.44 -29.82 -14.86
N GLU A 191 3.74 -29.74 -13.72
CA GLU A 191 4.11 -30.41 -12.46
C GLU A 191 5.53 -30.08 -11.98
N TRP A 192 6.00 -28.86 -12.27
CA TRP A 192 7.32 -28.40 -11.85
C TRP A 192 7.31 -27.93 -10.38
N PRO A 193 8.45 -28.00 -9.69
CA PRO A 193 8.55 -27.59 -8.28
C PRO A 193 8.13 -26.13 -8.08
N ILE A 194 6.92 -25.93 -7.54
CA ILE A 194 6.27 -24.61 -7.45
C ILE A 194 7.12 -23.56 -6.74
N MET A 195 7.79 -23.94 -5.64
CA MET A 195 8.58 -23.00 -4.86
C MET A 195 9.83 -22.53 -5.61
N ILE A 196 10.47 -23.41 -6.36
CA ILE A 196 11.64 -23.05 -7.19
C ILE A 196 11.23 -22.02 -8.24
N ILE A 197 10.14 -22.31 -8.97
CA ILE A 197 9.65 -21.39 -10.01
C ILE A 197 9.24 -20.05 -9.38
N LEU A 198 8.55 -20.07 -8.24
CA LEU A 198 8.07 -18.89 -7.54
C LEU A 198 9.22 -17.96 -7.11
N ILE A 199 10.25 -18.49 -6.46
CA ILE A 199 11.38 -17.68 -5.98
C ILE A 199 12.21 -17.09 -7.13
N TYR A 200 12.38 -17.81 -8.25
CA TYR A 200 13.07 -17.29 -9.44
C TYR A 200 12.21 -16.34 -10.27
N SER A 201 10.87 -16.42 -10.18
CA SER A 201 9.96 -15.46 -10.82
C SER A 201 10.17 -14.04 -10.32
N VAL A 202 10.59 -13.84 -9.06
CA VAL A 202 10.80 -12.52 -8.48
C VAL A 202 11.98 -11.78 -9.14
N PRO A 203 13.21 -12.30 -9.18
CA PRO A 203 14.30 -11.62 -9.87
C PRO A 203 14.07 -11.55 -11.38
N LEU A 204 13.42 -12.53 -12.02
CA LEU A 204 13.04 -12.47 -13.43
C LEU A 204 12.11 -11.30 -13.71
N ALA A 205 11.10 -11.10 -12.86
CA ALA A 205 10.23 -9.93 -12.98
C ALA A 205 11.01 -8.62 -12.83
N GLY A 206 11.97 -8.55 -11.93
CA GLY A 206 12.87 -7.38 -11.80
C GLY A 206 13.68 -7.08 -13.05
N ILE A 207 14.23 -8.10 -13.69
CA ILE A 207 14.94 -7.97 -14.96
C ILE A 207 14.01 -7.41 -16.04
N LEU A 208 12.83 -7.98 -16.20
CA LEU A 208 11.87 -7.54 -17.21
C LEU A 208 11.33 -6.14 -16.95
N GLN A 209 11.11 -5.76 -15.68
CA GLN A 209 10.75 -4.40 -15.30
C GLN A 209 11.85 -3.39 -15.66
N LEU A 210 13.11 -3.73 -15.39
CA LEU A 210 14.25 -2.89 -15.74
C LEU A 210 14.39 -2.75 -17.26
N ILE A 211 14.25 -3.84 -18.03
CA ILE A 211 14.30 -3.84 -19.50
C ILE A 211 13.15 -2.98 -20.06
N LEU A 212 11.93 -3.12 -19.54
CA LEU A 212 10.78 -2.31 -19.95
C LEU A 212 11.09 -0.82 -19.83
N LEU A 213 11.57 -0.40 -18.67
CA LEU A 213 11.82 1.01 -18.39
C LEU A 213 13.05 1.55 -19.14
N TRP A 214 14.05 0.71 -19.32
CA TRP A 214 15.22 1.09 -20.12
C TRP A 214 14.88 1.27 -21.59
N THR A 215 14.08 0.36 -22.16
CA THR A 215 13.61 0.49 -23.54
C THR A 215 12.68 1.70 -23.72
N ALA A 216 11.81 1.98 -22.72
CA ALA A 216 10.98 3.17 -22.72
C ALA A 216 11.82 4.46 -22.67
N ALA A 217 12.84 4.51 -21.82
CA ALA A 217 13.77 5.65 -21.75
C ALA A 217 14.52 5.85 -23.08
N LYS A 218 15.01 4.78 -23.69
CA LYS A 218 15.66 4.84 -25.00
C LYS A 218 14.72 5.36 -26.10
N LYS A 219 13.45 4.91 -26.12
CA LYS A 219 12.42 5.42 -27.06
C LYS A 219 12.09 6.89 -26.82
N ALA A 220 12.20 7.37 -25.59
CA ALA A 220 12.05 8.78 -25.25
C ALA A 220 13.29 9.64 -25.59
N GLY A 221 14.31 9.05 -26.26
CA GLY A 221 15.53 9.76 -26.63
C GLY A 221 16.58 9.84 -25.50
N LEU A 222 16.38 9.12 -24.39
CA LEU A 222 17.28 9.13 -23.27
C LEU A 222 18.18 7.90 -23.29
N ILE A 223 19.45 8.12 -23.55
CA ILE A 223 20.47 7.06 -23.48
C ILE A 223 21.11 7.12 -22.08
N ILE A 224 20.47 6.44 -21.12
CA ILE A 224 20.98 6.36 -19.74
C ILE A 224 21.93 5.17 -19.64
N ARG A 225 23.16 5.43 -19.20
CA ARG A 225 24.19 4.42 -18.99
C ARG A 225 24.80 4.60 -17.61
N PRO A 226 24.93 3.55 -16.78
CA PRO A 226 25.61 3.68 -15.50
C PRO A 226 27.02 4.22 -15.69
N SER A 227 27.35 5.32 -15.05
CA SER A 227 28.70 5.87 -15.01
C SER A 227 29.43 5.43 -13.73
N ARG A 228 30.75 5.65 -13.68
CA ARG A 228 31.51 5.35 -12.47
C ARG A 228 30.94 6.15 -11.28
N PRO A 229 30.79 5.52 -10.09
CA PRO A 229 30.31 6.21 -8.90
C PRO A 229 31.20 7.41 -8.57
N ARG A 230 30.61 8.58 -8.40
CA ARG A 230 31.29 9.81 -8.01
C ARG A 230 30.43 10.58 -7.02
N LEU A 231 31.05 11.26 -6.07
CA LEU A 231 30.37 12.15 -5.14
C LEU A 231 30.45 13.61 -5.66
N SER A 232 29.86 13.86 -6.82
CA SER A 232 29.72 15.20 -7.37
C SER A 232 28.90 16.10 -6.44
N LYS A 233 28.87 17.41 -6.71
CA LYS A 233 28.06 18.37 -5.95
C LYS A 233 26.57 18.01 -6.00
N ASP A 234 26.10 17.58 -7.16
CA ASP A 234 24.71 17.18 -7.38
C ASP A 234 24.38 15.89 -6.61
N MET A 235 25.30 14.92 -6.61
CA MET A 235 25.12 13.67 -5.88
C MET A 235 25.12 13.89 -4.37
N ARG A 236 25.97 14.78 -3.84
CA ARG A 236 25.94 15.16 -2.42
C ARG A 236 24.60 15.81 -2.05
N THR A 237 24.05 16.64 -2.94
CA THR A 237 22.73 17.26 -2.74
C THR A 237 21.64 16.22 -2.71
N LEU A 238 21.66 15.27 -3.67
CA LEU A 238 20.72 14.16 -3.73
C LEU A 238 20.75 13.34 -2.43
N VAL A 239 21.94 12.92 -1.98
CA VAL A 239 22.11 12.12 -0.75
C VAL A 239 21.63 12.88 0.49
N ARG A 240 21.94 14.18 0.59
CA ARG A 240 21.51 15.03 1.72
C ARG A 240 19.98 15.13 1.83
N VAL A 241 19.27 15.14 0.71
CA VAL A 241 17.79 15.17 0.69
C VAL A 241 17.20 13.78 0.86
N ALA A 242 17.82 12.76 0.26
CA ALA A 242 17.32 11.39 0.28
C ALA A 242 17.40 10.74 1.68
N ILE A 243 18.48 10.96 2.46
CA ILE A 243 18.65 10.32 3.77
C ILE A 243 17.52 10.68 4.76
N PRO A 244 17.17 11.96 5.00
CA PRO A 244 16.05 12.30 5.89
C PRO A 244 14.71 11.72 5.43
N SER A 245 14.43 11.75 4.12
CA SER A 245 13.24 11.15 3.54
C SER A 245 13.21 9.63 3.74
N ALA A 246 14.36 9.01 3.65
CA ALA A 246 14.58 7.60 3.90
C ALA A 246 14.25 7.22 5.35
N LEU A 247 14.80 7.96 6.30
CA LEU A 247 14.54 7.73 7.73
C LEU A 247 13.05 7.91 8.07
N ALA A 248 12.40 8.92 7.50
CA ALA A 248 10.96 9.15 7.70
C ALA A 248 10.10 7.98 7.20
N ASN A 249 10.41 7.44 6.01
CA ASN A 249 9.71 6.28 5.48
C ASN A 249 10.06 4.97 6.21
N GLY A 250 11.25 4.90 6.82
CA GLY A 250 11.72 3.74 7.59
C GLY A 250 10.83 3.42 8.79
N VAL A 251 10.29 4.44 9.47
CA VAL A 251 9.40 4.27 10.62
C VAL A 251 8.19 3.39 10.28
N LEU A 252 7.57 3.60 9.12
CA LEU A 252 6.43 2.80 8.67
C LEU A 252 6.83 1.33 8.38
N GLN A 253 8.06 1.12 7.91
CA GLN A 253 8.54 -0.23 7.62
C GLN A 253 8.85 -1.03 8.91
N ILE A 254 9.27 -0.36 10.00
CA ILE A 254 9.52 -1.01 11.29
C ILE A 254 8.24 -1.66 11.83
N ASN A 255 7.08 -1.01 11.73
CA ASN A 255 5.82 -1.62 12.16
C ASN A 255 5.52 -2.94 11.44
N LEU A 256 5.83 -3.01 10.14
CA LEU A 256 5.64 -4.23 9.36
C LEU A 256 6.62 -5.34 9.79
N LEU A 257 7.85 -4.98 10.17
CA LEU A 257 8.83 -5.94 10.67
C LEU A 257 8.47 -6.47 12.05
N VAL A 258 7.99 -5.61 12.95
CA VAL A 258 7.48 -6.03 14.27
C VAL A 258 6.33 -7.01 14.11
N GLY A 259 5.36 -6.71 13.24
CA GLY A 259 4.25 -7.61 12.94
C GLY A 259 4.72 -8.97 12.41
N GLN A 260 5.71 -8.98 11.51
CA GLN A 260 6.29 -10.22 10.98
C GLN A 260 7.03 -11.03 12.05
N PHE A 261 7.82 -10.36 12.89
CA PHE A 261 8.53 -11.02 14.01
C PHE A 261 7.55 -11.75 14.93
N VAL A 262 6.49 -11.07 15.36
CA VAL A 262 5.45 -11.65 16.22
C VAL A 262 4.73 -12.80 15.52
N SER A 263 4.36 -12.65 14.26
CA SER A 263 3.66 -13.68 13.49
C SER A 263 4.53 -14.89 13.19
N SER A 264 5.85 -14.74 13.12
CA SER A 264 6.77 -15.85 12.85
C SER A 264 6.74 -16.94 13.94
N GLN A 265 6.23 -16.63 15.12
CA GLN A 265 6.17 -17.57 16.26
C GLN A 265 5.21 -18.74 16.00
N GLU A 266 4.28 -18.62 15.06
CA GLU A 266 3.31 -19.66 14.74
C GLU A 266 3.33 -19.97 13.23
N THR A 267 3.23 -21.26 12.90
CA THR A 267 3.22 -21.72 11.50
C THR A 267 1.90 -21.34 10.83
N GLY A 268 1.98 -20.74 9.65
CA GLY A 268 0.84 -20.23 8.89
C GLY A 268 0.48 -18.77 9.21
N ALA A 269 0.92 -18.24 10.36
CA ALA A 269 0.46 -16.93 10.81
C ALA A 269 0.92 -15.76 9.91
N ILE A 270 2.12 -15.82 9.34
CA ILE A 270 2.56 -14.81 8.36
C ILE A 270 1.63 -14.82 7.14
N SER A 271 1.28 -16.01 6.65
CA SER A 271 0.37 -16.18 5.52
C SER A 271 -1.04 -15.70 5.87
N TRP A 272 -1.57 -16.05 7.05
CA TRP A 272 -2.91 -15.60 7.48
C TRP A 272 -3.01 -14.08 7.57
N LEU A 273 -2.01 -13.42 8.14
CA LEU A 273 -1.98 -11.96 8.22
C LEU A 273 -1.83 -11.33 6.84
N TYR A 274 -1.09 -11.98 5.94
CA TYR A 274 -0.93 -11.48 4.57
C TYR A 274 -2.24 -11.54 3.78
N GLY A 275 -3.00 -12.63 3.91
CA GLY A 275 -4.33 -12.77 3.32
C GLY A 275 -5.35 -11.79 3.89
N ALA A 276 -5.38 -11.64 5.23
CA ALA A 276 -6.23 -10.67 5.91
C ALA A 276 -5.93 -9.22 5.50
N ASP A 277 -4.64 -8.88 5.39
CA ASP A 277 -4.16 -7.56 4.97
C ASP A 277 -4.69 -7.18 3.57
N ARG A 278 -4.77 -8.14 2.64
CA ARG A 278 -5.29 -7.89 1.30
C ARG A 278 -6.74 -7.46 1.30
N LEU A 279 -7.56 -8.07 2.14
CA LEU A 279 -8.99 -7.79 2.16
C LEU A 279 -9.29 -6.40 2.73
N TYR A 280 -8.69 -6.02 3.86
CA TYR A 280 -8.94 -4.70 4.43
C TYR A 280 -8.27 -3.56 3.64
N GLN A 281 -7.21 -3.83 2.88
CA GLN A 281 -6.58 -2.85 2.00
C GLN A 281 -7.46 -2.43 0.81
N LEU A 282 -8.47 -3.22 0.41
CA LEU A 282 -9.35 -2.85 -0.69
C LEU A 282 -10.12 -1.55 -0.39
N PRO A 283 -10.93 -1.45 0.69
CA PRO A 283 -11.60 -0.19 1.03
C PRO A 283 -10.61 0.92 1.37
N LEU A 284 -9.52 0.62 2.07
CA LEU A 284 -8.48 1.61 2.38
C LEU A 284 -7.88 2.22 1.11
N GLY A 285 -7.63 1.39 0.09
CA GLY A 285 -7.06 1.83 -1.17
C GLY A 285 -8.00 2.74 -1.97
N VAL A 286 -9.28 2.38 -2.05
CA VAL A 286 -10.29 3.18 -2.76
C VAL A 286 -10.46 4.55 -2.10
N VAL A 287 -10.69 4.56 -0.80
CA VAL A 287 -10.93 5.80 -0.04
C VAL A 287 -9.66 6.63 0.08
N GLY A 288 -8.53 5.99 0.40
CA GLY A 288 -7.25 6.68 0.60
C GLY A 288 -6.71 7.37 -0.64
N ILE A 289 -6.90 6.77 -1.83
CA ILE A 289 -6.49 7.37 -3.10
C ILE A 289 -7.35 8.60 -3.40
N ALA A 290 -8.68 8.46 -3.31
CA ALA A 290 -9.60 9.56 -3.60
C ALA A 290 -9.31 10.80 -2.73
N ILE A 291 -9.06 10.59 -1.44
CA ILE A 291 -8.78 11.67 -0.50
C ILE A 291 -7.38 12.24 -0.68
N GLY A 292 -6.37 11.40 -0.80
CA GLY A 292 -4.98 11.84 -0.91
C GLY A 292 -4.71 12.72 -2.12
N ILE A 293 -5.39 12.45 -3.24
CA ILE A 293 -5.24 13.22 -4.49
C ILE A 293 -5.95 14.57 -4.40
N VAL A 294 -7.12 14.63 -3.75
CA VAL A 294 -7.99 15.81 -3.81
C VAL A 294 -7.80 16.74 -2.61
N LEU A 295 -7.68 16.19 -1.41
CA LEU A 295 -7.73 16.98 -0.19
C LEU A 295 -6.48 17.85 0.05
N LEU A 296 -5.27 17.31 -0.15
CA LEU A 296 -4.05 18.06 0.13
C LEU A 296 -3.87 19.27 -0.79
N PRO A 297 -4.02 19.18 -2.12
CA PRO A 297 -3.96 20.35 -3.00
C PRO A 297 -5.05 21.38 -2.68
N GLU A 298 -6.28 20.92 -2.41
CA GLU A 298 -7.41 21.80 -2.09
C GLU A 298 -7.18 22.57 -0.77
N LEU A 299 -6.73 21.89 0.29
CA LEU A 299 -6.37 22.55 1.54
C LEU A 299 -5.21 23.52 1.35
N SER A 300 -4.17 23.12 0.62
CA SER A 300 -3.00 23.98 0.36
C SER A 300 -3.40 25.26 -0.37
N ARG A 301 -4.26 25.17 -1.38
CA ARG A 301 -4.76 26.31 -2.14
C ARG A 301 -5.56 27.26 -1.25
N ARG A 302 -6.53 26.74 -0.46
CA ARG A 302 -7.39 27.54 0.42
C ARG A 302 -6.63 28.22 1.54
N ILE A 303 -5.70 27.50 2.17
CA ILE A 303 -4.84 28.05 3.21
C ILE A 303 -3.93 29.15 2.64
N ALA A 304 -3.34 28.95 1.45
CA ALA A 304 -2.52 29.96 0.79
C ALA A 304 -3.30 31.23 0.42
N SER A 305 -4.61 31.10 0.14
CA SER A 305 -5.52 32.24 -0.11
C SER A 305 -6.17 32.81 1.15
N ASN A 306 -5.76 32.37 2.35
CA ASN A 306 -6.39 32.73 3.65
C ASN A 306 -7.90 32.40 3.74
N ASP A 307 -8.39 31.44 2.96
CA ASP A 307 -9.77 30.93 3.00
C ASP A 307 -9.90 29.80 4.04
N GLU A 308 -9.84 30.15 5.32
CA GLU A 308 -9.98 29.17 6.42
C GLU A 308 -11.38 28.54 6.46
N SER A 309 -12.43 29.26 6.03
CA SER A 309 -13.80 28.71 5.97
C SER A 309 -13.94 27.65 4.89
N GLY A 310 -13.34 27.88 3.73
CA GLY A 310 -13.27 26.91 2.66
C GLY A 310 -12.39 25.70 3.02
N ALA A 311 -11.28 25.92 3.72
CA ALA A 311 -10.44 24.83 4.23
C ALA A 311 -11.21 23.95 5.23
N HIS A 312 -11.97 24.57 6.16
CA HIS A 312 -12.85 23.86 7.08
C HIS A 312 -13.90 23.02 6.35
N SER A 313 -14.55 23.60 5.33
CA SER A 313 -15.56 22.90 4.52
C SER A 313 -14.94 21.72 3.76
N ALA A 314 -13.79 21.91 3.11
CA ALA A 314 -13.09 20.85 2.38
C ALA A 314 -12.71 19.68 3.31
N PHE A 315 -12.16 19.98 4.49
CA PHE A 315 -11.83 18.97 5.50
C PHE A 315 -13.08 18.19 5.97
N ASN A 316 -14.16 18.88 6.29
CA ASN A 316 -15.40 18.25 6.77
C ASN A 316 -16.06 17.38 5.69
N ASN A 317 -16.05 17.81 4.44
CA ASN A 317 -16.54 17.01 3.32
C ASN A 317 -15.68 15.75 3.12
N ALA A 318 -14.36 15.87 3.16
CA ALA A 318 -13.45 14.74 3.06
C ALA A 318 -13.67 13.76 4.22
N PHE A 319 -13.81 14.25 5.45
CA PHE A 319 -14.12 13.42 6.62
C PHE A 319 -15.43 12.65 6.43
N THR A 320 -16.52 13.35 6.10
CA THR A 320 -17.85 12.74 5.97
C THR A 320 -17.89 11.71 4.85
N THR A 321 -17.34 12.04 3.67
CA THR A 321 -17.28 11.11 2.53
C THR A 321 -16.43 9.89 2.84
N SER A 322 -15.29 10.10 3.51
CA SER A 322 -14.42 8.98 3.91
C SER A 322 -15.11 8.05 4.87
N MET A 323 -15.75 8.57 5.89
CA MET A 323 -16.44 7.76 6.90
C MET A 323 -17.68 7.08 6.33
N ALA A 324 -18.38 7.71 5.38
CA ALA A 324 -19.52 7.10 4.70
C ALA A 324 -19.14 5.82 3.91
N LEU A 325 -17.90 5.73 3.43
CA LEU A 325 -17.40 4.53 2.75
C LEU A 325 -16.70 3.55 3.72
N THR A 326 -16.03 4.09 4.73
CA THR A 326 -15.17 3.30 5.60
C THR A 326 -15.94 2.57 6.69
N ILE A 327 -16.92 3.23 7.35
CA ILE A 327 -17.64 2.62 8.47
C ILE A 327 -18.46 1.41 8.03
N PRO A 328 -19.24 1.43 6.92
CA PRO A 328 -19.93 0.23 6.45
C PRO A 328 -18.95 -0.89 6.06
N ALA A 329 -17.83 -0.57 5.41
CA ALA A 329 -16.80 -1.56 5.11
C ALA A 329 -16.20 -2.18 6.39
N THR A 330 -15.94 -1.37 7.42
CA THR A 330 -15.50 -1.84 8.74
C THR A 330 -16.50 -2.82 9.34
N VAL A 331 -17.78 -2.46 9.36
CA VAL A 331 -18.84 -3.29 9.92
C VAL A 331 -18.98 -4.61 9.16
N ALA A 332 -18.95 -4.56 7.82
CA ALA A 332 -19.02 -5.77 7.01
C ALA A 332 -17.83 -6.71 7.24
N LEU A 333 -16.60 -6.17 7.21
CA LEU A 333 -15.38 -6.96 7.44
C LEU A 333 -15.26 -7.48 8.89
N PHE A 334 -15.92 -6.83 9.84
CA PHE A 334 -15.95 -7.29 11.24
C PHE A 334 -16.99 -8.39 11.46
N ILE A 335 -18.19 -8.27 10.86
CA ILE A 335 -19.32 -9.17 11.13
C ILE A 335 -19.26 -10.43 10.26
N VAL A 336 -18.93 -10.29 8.97
CA VAL A 336 -18.92 -11.41 8.01
C VAL A 336 -17.56 -11.63 7.34
N PRO A 337 -16.44 -11.67 8.10
CA PRO A 337 -15.12 -11.85 7.52
C PRO A 337 -14.94 -13.25 6.94
N LEU A 338 -15.51 -14.28 7.59
CA LEU A 338 -15.33 -15.68 7.19
C LEU A 338 -15.94 -15.98 5.80
N PRO A 339 -17.18 -15.60 5.48
CA PRO A 339 -17.71 -15.77 4.11
C PRO A 339 -16.84 -15.07 3.05
N LEU A 340 -16.35 -13.85 3.34
CA LEU A 340 -15.52 -13.10 2.40
C LEU A 340 -14.15 -13.76 2.18
N ILE A 341 -13.49 -14.17 3.27
CA ILE A 341 -12.19 -14.88 3.21
C ILE A 341 -12.37 -16.24 2.52
N SER A 342 -13.43 -16.98 2.85
CA SER A 342 -13.68 -18.30 2.27
C SER A 342 -13.93 -18.24 0.77
N ALA A 343 -14.63 -17.22 0.30
CA ALA A 343 -14.86 -17.02 -1.13
C ALA A 343 -13.57 -16.71 -1.91
N LEU A 344 -12.63 -16.01 -1.29
CA LEU A 344 -11.39 -15.58 -1.94
C LEU A 344 -10.26 -16.61 -1.80
N PHE A 345 -10.11 -17.23 -0.64
CA PHE A 345 -8.90 -17.99 -0.31
C PHE A 345 -9.14 -19.44 0.10
N GLN A 346 -10.35 -19.83 0.60
CA GLN A 346 -10.61 -21.19 1.06
C GLN A 346 -10.91 -22.14 -0.10
N HIS A 347 -9.90 -22.45 -0.89
CA HIS A 347 -9.94 -23.43 -1.96
C HIS A 347 -8.53 -23.99 -2.23
N GLY A 348 -8.44 -25.14 -2.91
CA GLY A 348 -7.17 -25.81 -3.14
C GLY A 348 -6.52 -26.25 -1.83
N GLN A 349 -5.30 -25.80 -1.58
CA GLN A 349 -4.50 -26.19 -0.40
C GLN A 349 -4.85 -25.39 0.88
N THR A 350 -5.66 -24.33 0.78
CA THR A 350 -6.04 -23.52 1.94
C THR A 350 -7.19 -24.17 2.70
N THR A 351 -6.95 -24.49 3.95
CA THR A 351 -7.91 -25.22 4.81
C THR A 351 -8.98 -24.30 5.42
N SER A 352 -10.00 -24.91 6.03
CA SER A 352 -11.00 -24.15 6.80
C SER A 352 -10.39 -23.49 8.04
N THR A 353 -9.42 -24.12 8.66
CA THR A 353 -8.68 -23.55 9.82
C THR A 353 -7.94 -22.29 9.42
N ASP A 354 -7.28 -22.29 8.26
CA ASP A 354 -6.61 -21.11 7.72
C ASP A 354 -7.59 -19.96 7.45
N ALA A 355 -8.74 -20.30 6.86
CA ALA A 355 -9.78 -19.31 6.58
C ALA A 355 -10.33 -18.67 7.87
N VAL A 356 -10.51 -19.44 8.94
CA VAL A 356 -10.93 -18.93 10.26
C VAL A 356 -9.87 -18.02 10.85
N ALA A 357 -8.59 -18.40 10.79
CA ALA A 357 -7.48 -17.57 11.27
C ALA A 357 -7.37 -16.25 10.49
N MET A 358 -7.47 -16.30 9.16
CA MET A 358 -7.50 -15.10 8.32
C MET A 358 -8.71 -14.21 8.62
N ALA A 359 -9.89 -14.81 8.85
CA ALA A 359 -11.11 -14.10 9.18
C ALA A 359 -10.98 -13.37 10.53
N LEU A 360 -10.39 -14.01 11.55
CA LEU A 360 -10.11 -13.38 12.83
C LEU A 360 -9.17 -12.17 12.67
N ALA A 361 -8.09 -12.34 11.93
CA ALA A 361 -7.16 -11.24 11.64
C ALA A 361 -7.87 -10.09 10.89
N THR A 362 -8.71 -10.43 9.90
CA THR A 362 -9.50 -9.45 9.14
C THR A 362 -10.44 -8.65 10.03
N SER A 363 -11.13 -9.31 10.98
CA SER A 363 -12.01 -8.63 11.96
C SER A 363 -11.23 -7.63 12.81
N ILE A 364 -10.05 -8.00 13.29
CA ILE A 364 -9.22 -7.12 14.11
C ILE A 364 -8.71 -5.93 13.29
N TYR A 365 -8.21 -6.16 12.07
CA TYR A 365 -7.78 -5.08 11.17
C TYR A 365 -8.93 -4.17 10.75
N ALA A 366 -10.14 -4.71 10.58
CA ALA A 366 -11.33 -3.94 10.25
C ALA A 366 -11.62 -2.86 11.30
N LEU A 367 -11.43 -3.15 12.58
CA LEU A 367 -11.56 -2.15 13.66
C LEU A 367 -10.52 -1.02 13.56
N GLY A 368 -9.38 -1.26 12.91
CA GLY A 368 -8.36 -0.26 12.62
C GLY A 368 -8.63 0.56 11.35
N LEU A 369 -9.48 0.08 10.45
CA LEU A 369 -9.71 0.68 9.14
C LEU A 369 -10.14 2.16 9.21
N PRO A 370 -11.10 2.57 10.09
CA PRO A 370 -11.43 3.98 10.24
C PRO A 370 -10.24 4.84 10.66
N ALA A 371 -9.39 4.33 11.56
CA ALA A 371 -8.21 5.05 12.00
C ALA A 371 -7.19 5.24 10.87
N PHE A 372 -6.94 4.22 10.04
CA PHE A 372 -6.07 4.34 8.87
C PHE A 372 -6.58 5.35 7.85
N VAL A 373 -7.88 5.37 7.59
CA VAL A 373 -8.49 6.34 6.67
C VAL A 373 -8.46 7.75 7.25
N LEU A 374 -8.80 7.92 8.53
CA LEU A 374 -8.74 9.22 9.20
C LEU A 374 -7.34 9.82 9.21
N GLN A 375 -6.29 9.02 9.29
CA GLN A 375 -4.92 9.52 9.13
C GLN A 375 -4.73 10.21 7.77
N LYS A 376 -5.33 9.68 6.68
CA LYS A 376 -5.28 10.29 5.35
C LYS A 376 -6.09 11.59 5.24
N VAL A 377 -7.03 11.81 6.14
CA VAL A 377 -7.82 13.04 6.23
C VAL A 377 -7.13 14.09 7.10
N TYR A 378 -6.53 13.68 8.23
CA TYR A 378 -5.93 14.62 9.19
C TYR A 378 -4.49 15.04 8.82
N GLN A 379 -3.67 14.16 8.26
CA GLN A 379 -2.28 14.50 7.87
C GLN A 379 -2.20 15.68 6.88
N PRO A 380 -3.06 15.80 5.83
CA PRO A 380 -3.06 16.94 4.93
C PRO A 380 -3.24 18.30 5.62
N ILE A 381 -3.94 18.37 6.76
CA ILE A 381 -4.11 19.63 7.52
C ILE A 381 -2.76 20.17 7.98
N TYR A 382 -1.86 19.28 8.40
CA TYR A 382 -0.50 19.63 8.82
C TYR A 382 0.37 19.96 7.61
N PHE A 383 0.36 19.11 6.59
CA PHE A 383 1.21 19.25 5.40
C PHE A 383 0.91 20.52 4.61
N ALA A 384 -0.36 20.90 4.49
CA ALA A 384 -0.78 22.12 3.84
C ALA A 384 -0.28 23.40 4.54
N ARG A 385 0.10 23.27 5.82
CA ARG A 385 0.73 24.35 6.63
C ARG A 385 2.24 24.21 6.77
N GLY A 386 2.86 23.28 6.02
CA GLY A 386 4.30 23.02 6.07
C GLY A 386 4.77 22.28 7.33
N ASP A 387 3.84 21.82 8.19
CA ASP A 387 4.19 21.08 9.41
C ASP A 387 4.30 19.58 9.12
N THR A 388 5.46 19.16 8.63
CA THR A 388 5.77 17.75 8.41
C THR A 388 6.34 17.07 9.67
N LYS A 389 6.87 17.87 10.60
CA LYS A 389 7.53 17.37 11.81
C LYS A 389 6.56 16.77 12.82
N THR A 390 5.41 17.40 13.02
CA THR A 390 4.41 16.93 14.00
C THR A 390 3.83 15.57 13.62
N PRO A 391 3.32 15.32 12.39
CA PRO A 391 2.89 14.00 11.99
C PRO A 391 3.98 12.94 12.06
N PHE A 392 5.24 13.29 11.75
CA PHE A 392 6.36 12.37 11.89
C PHE A 392 6.59 11.96 13.36
N ARG A 393 6.60 12.91 14.31
CA ARG A 393 6.72 12.59 15.74
C ARG A 393 5.60 11.69 16.22
N PHE A 394 4.37 11.93 15.78
CA PHE A 394 3.22 11.10 16.11
C PHE A 394 3.32 9.69 15.50
N ALA A 395 3.87 9.57 14.29
CA ALA A 395 4.16 8.28 13.69
C ALA A 395 5.20 7.48 14.48
N VAL A 396 6.25 8.13 14.98
CA VAL A 396 7.25 7.49 15.86
C VAL A 396 6.61 7.03 17.17
N LEU A 397 5.78 7.86 17.80
CA LEU A 397 5.06 7.45 19.02
C LEU A 397 4.11 6.28 18.76
N SER A 398 3.37 6.32 17.65
CA SER A 398 2.51 5.22 17.22
C SER A 398 3.28 3.92 16.98
N MET A 399 4.49 4.00 16.39
CA MET A 399 5.39 2.87 16.22
C MET A 399 5.84 2.28 17.56
N ILE A 400 6.17 3.12 18.53
CA ILE A 400 6.53 2.68 19.89
C ILE A 400 5.34 1.97 20.54
N VAL A 401 4.13 2.54 20.45
CA VAL A 401 2.90 1.92 20.95
C VAL A 401 2.66 0.57 20.29
N ASN A 402 2.83 0.49 18.95
CA ASN A 402 2.71 -0.78 18.22
C ASN A 402 3.68 -1.84 18.77
N SER A 403 4.96 -1.48 18.90
CA SER A 403 5.98 -2.42 19.36
C SER A 403 5.73 -2.88 20.79
N LEU A 404 5.38 -1.97 21.70
CA LEU A 404 5.09 -2.31 23.10
C LEU A 404 3.88 -3.26 23.21
N ILE A 405 2.82 -3.00 22.47
CA ILE A 405 1.63 -3.85 22.48
C ILE A 405 1.92 -5.20 21.82
N ALA A 406 2.60 -5.21 20.66
CA ALA A 406 2.91 -6.42 19.93
C ALA A 406 3.75 -7.39 20.78
N PHE A 407 4.85 -6.90 21.36
CA PHE A 407 5.72 -7.73 22.22
C PHE A 407 5.09 -8.03 23.59
N GLY A 408 4.35 -7.08 24.16
CA GLY A 408 3.68 -7.27 25.45
C GLY A 408 2.54 -8.28 25.40
N LEU A 409 1.79 -8.35 24.31
CA LEU A 409 0.68 -9.29 24.14
C LEU A 409 1.11 -10.62 23.51
N MET A 410 2.26 -10.68 22.84
CA MET A 410 2.74 -11.90 22.19
C MET A 410 2.76 -13.14 23.12
N PRO A 411 3.20 -13.08 24.39
CA PRO A 411 3.20 -14.24 25.26
C PRO A 411 1.81 -14.79 25.61
N PHE A 412 0.76 -13.95 25.49
CA PHE A 412 -0.61 -14.31 25.89
C PHE A 412 -1.50 -14.65 24.69
N TYR A 413 -1.31 -13.99 23.56
CA TYR A 413 -2.18 -14.07 22.37
C TYR A 413 -1.45 -14.56 21.12
N GLY A 414 -0.16 -14.89 21.20
CA GLY A 414 0.63 -15.36 20.08
C GLY A 414 0.61 -14.38 18.90
N TRP A 415 0.39 -14.90 17.70
CA TRP A 415 0.36 -14.12 16.45
C TRP A 415 -0.74 -13.05 16.40
N ILE A 416 -1.84 -13.22 17.14
CA ILE A 416 -2.96 -12.27 17.19
C ILE A 416 -2.52 -10.92 17.78
N ALA A 417 -1.45 -10.90 18.58
CA ALA A 417 -0.88 -9.67 19.11
C ALA A 417 -0.48 -8.67 17.99
N ALA A 418 -0.06 -9.15 16.82
CA ALA A 418 0.35 -8.31 15.70
C ALA A 418 -0.83 -7.47 15.10
N PRO A 419 -1.98 -8.04 14.73
CA PRO A 419 -3.12 -7.25 14.25
C PRO A 419 -3.73 -6.36 15.34
N ILE A 420 -3.74 -6.80 16.62
CA ILE A 420 -4.19 -5.96 17.74
C ILE A 420 -3.29 -4.73 17.87
N ALA A 421 -1.97 -4.92 17.92
CA ALA A 421 -1.01 -3.84 18.03
C ALA A 421 -1.13 -2.84 16.88
N THR A 422 -1.28 -3.34 15.66
CA THR A 422 -1.47 -2.51 14.46
C THR A 422 -2.75 -1.68 14.54
N THR A 423 -3.85 -2.27 14.99
CA THR A 423 -5.14 -1.58 15.17
C THR A 423 -5.07 -0.52 16.26
N VAL A 424 -4.55 -0.86 17.44
CA VAL A 424 -4.46 0.08 18.56
C VAL A 424 -3.50 1.23 18.26
N SER A 425 -2.36 0.95 17.63
CA SER A 425 -1.41 2.00 17.25
C SER A 425 -1.97 2.94 16.18
N ALA A 426 -2.82 2.45 15.27
CA ALA A 426 -3.52 3.29 14.31
C ALA A 426 -4.48 4.27 15.00
N TRP A 427 -5.21 3.81 16.01
CA TRP A 427 -6.05 4.67 16.85
C TRP A 427 -5.23 5.64 17.70
N ALA A 428 -4.10 5.22 18.26
CA ALA A 428 -3.18 6.13 18.96
C ALA A 428 -2.70 7.26 18.04
N MET A 429 -2.31 6.93 16.81
CA MET A 429 -1.90 7.92 15.81
C MET A 429 -3.00 8.94 15.51
N ILE A 430 -4.26 8.49 15.31
CA ILE A 430 -5.34 9.42 14.99
C ILE A 430 -5.73 10.28 16.19
N ILE A 431 -5.69 9.75 17.41
CA ILE A 431 -5.92 10.53 18.63
C ILE A 431 -4.87 11.66 18.73
N LEU A 432 -3.61 11.38 18.47
CA LEU A 432 -2.53 12.38 18.47
C LEU A 432 -2.74 13.43 17.37
N LEU A 433 -3.08 13.00 16.15
CA LEU A 433 -3.37 13.91 15.04
C LEU A 433 -4.57 14.80 15.34
N PHE A 434 -5.65 14.23 15.88
CA PHE A 434 -6.85 14.97 16.26
C PHE A 434 -6.57 15.99 17.38
N ALA A 435 -5.88 15.56 18.43
CA ALA A 435 -5.51 16.46 19.54
C ALA A 435 -4.59 17.60 19.06
N GLY A 436 -3.60 17.27 18.23
CA GLY A 436 -2.67 18.26 17.69
C GLY A 436 -3.30 19.19 16.65
N SER A 437 -4.36 18.80 15.96
CA SER A 437 -5.05 19.64 14.95
C SER A 437 -5.82 20.80 15.57
N LYS A 438 -6.13 20.74 16.86
CA LYS A 438 -6.84 21.82 17.58
C LYS A 438 -6.12 23.16 17.50
N LYS A 439 -4.78 23.15 17.38
CA LYS A 439 -3.95 24.37 17.20
C LYS A 439 -4.29 25.14 15.91
N PHE A 440 -4.91 24.48 14.92
CA PHE A 440 -5.28 25.10 13.65
C PHE A 440 -6.70 25.69 13.65
N GLY A 441 -7.33 25.81 14.81
CA GLY A 441 -8.67 26.42 14.95
C GLY A 441 -9.78 25.62 14.25
N ALA A 442 -10.72 26.32 13.64
CA ALA A 442 -11.90 25.71 13.02
C ALA A 442 -11.55 24.73 11.89
N SER A 443 -10.54 25.02 11.08
CA SER A 443 -10.14 24.18 9.95
C SER A 443 -9.64 22.77 10.34
N GLY A 444 -9.27 22.56 11.61
CA GLY A 444 -8.91 21.25 12.15
C GLY A 444 -10.02 20.57 12.95
N GLN A 445 -11.25 21.13 12.99
CA GLN A 445 -12.35 20.63 13.79
C GLN A 445 -13.53 20.16 12.95
N LEU A 446 -14.32 19.24 13.51
CA LEU A 446 -15.55 18.78 12.87
C LEU A 446 -16.72 19.75 13.14
N SER A 447 -17.41 20.13 12.07
CA SER A 447 -18.64 20.90 12.14
C SER A 447 -19.76 20.11 12.82
N LYS A 448 -20.77 20.82 13.34
CA LYS A 448 -21.97 20.16 13.91
C LYS A 448 -22.67 19.26 12.88
N ILE A 449 -22.71 19.71 11.61
CA ILE A 449 -23.31 18.95 10.50
C ILE A 449 -22.55 17.67 10.25
N SER A 450 -21.21 17.73 10.18
CA SER A 450 -20.39 16.53 9.95
C SER A 450 -20.49 15.54 11.10
N ARG A 451 -20.58 16.01 12.35
CA ARG A 451 -20.80 15.15 13.51
C ARG A 451 -22.15 14.45 13.44
N SER A 452 -23.24 15.19 13.08
CA SER A 452 -24.56 14.60 12.91
C SER A 452 -24.57 13.57 11.79
N LYS A 453 -24.03 13.90 10.60
CA LYS A 453 -23.91 12.96 9.49
C LYS A 453 -23.09 11.71 9.88
N PHE A 454 -22.02 11.86 10.65
CA PHE A 454 -21.21 10.74 11.13
C PHE A 454 -22.00 9.78 12.03
N VAL A 455 -22.84 10.31 12.94
CA VAL A 455 -23.73 9.48 13.76
C VAL A 455 -24.73 8.72 12.90
N LEU A 456 -25.34 9.38 11.90
CA LEU A 456 -26.26 8.72 10.98
C LEU A 456 -25.58 7.64 10.12
N ILE A 457 -24.32 7.84 9.72
CA ILE A 457 -23.50 6.82 9.05
C ILE A 457 -23.32 5.60 9.95
N ILE A 458 -23.00 5.80 11.23
CA ILE A 458 -22.84 4.70 12.20
C ILE A 458 -24.15 3.93 12.35
N ILE A 459 -25.28 4.62 12.52
CA ILE A 459 -26.61 3.98 12.66
C ILE A 459 -26.95 3.16 11.40
N SER A 460 -26.74 3.74 10.22
CA SER A 460 -26.98 3.05 8.94
C SER A 460 -26.09 1.82 8.76
N SER A 461 -24.83 1.93 9.16
CA SER A 461 -23.88 0.82 9.11
C SER A 461 -24.23 -0.28 10.12
N PHE A 462 -24.74 0.10 11.29
CA PHE A 462 -25.21 -0.87 12.28
C PHE A 462 -26.45 -1.64 11.78
N ALA A 463 -27.41 -0.96 11.15
CA ALA A 463 -28.58 -1.60 10.52
C ALA A 463 -28.17 -2.60 9.43
N MET A 464 -27.20 -2.20 8.58
CA MET A 464 -26.58 -3.10 7.62
C MET A 464 -25.92 -4.30 8.31
N GLY A 465 -25.14 -4.05 9.36
CA GLY A 465 -24.44 -5.08 10.11
C GLY A 465 -25.39 -6.11 10.73
N LEU A 466 -26.49 -5.65 11.29
CA LEU A 466 -27.54 -6.54 11.83
C LEU A 466 -28.12 -7.44 10.73
N PHE A 467 -28.40 -6.87 9.58
CA PHE A 467 -28.85 -7.68 8.42
C PHE A 467 -27.80 -8.72 8.00
N LEU A 468 -26.54 -8.32 7.88
CA LEU A 468 -25.43 -9.21 7.50
C LEU A 468 -25.26 -10.35 8.51
N TRP A 469 -25.36 -10.05 9.79
CA TRP A 469 -25.29 -11.04 10.86
C TRP A 469 -26.45 -12.05 10.79
N ILE A 470 -27.68 -11.55 10.60
CA ILE A 470 -28.86 -12.41 10.45
C ILE A 470 -28.76 -13.27 9.18
N ALA A 471 -28.34 -12.68 8.06
CA ALA A 471 -28.17 -13.40 6.80
C ALA A 471 -27.11 -14.52 6.91
N ASP A 472 -25.96 -14.22 7.54
CA ASP A 472 -24.92 -15.22 7.77
C ASP A 472 -25.41 -16.34 8.71
N TYR A 473 -26.14 -16.00 9.76
CA TYR A 473 -26.67 -16.96 10.72
C TYR A 473 -27.75 -17.89 10.09
N LEU A 474 -28.67 -17.33 9.28
CA LEU A 474 -29.78 -18.10 8.69
C LEU A 474 -29.34 -18.95 7.48
N ILE A 475 -28.36 -18.46 6.70
CA ILE A 475 -27.89 -19.13 5.47
C ILE A 475 -26.71 -20.07 5.76
N LYS A 476 -26.33 -20.24 7.02
CA LYS A 476 -25.24 -21.11 7.48
C LYS A 476 -25.47 -22.57 7.11
N LYS A 477 -25.51 -22.86 5.79
CA LYS A 477 -25.34 -24.18 5.22
C LYS A 477 -23.85 -24.44 5.05
N GLU A 478 -23.45 -25.71 5.17
CA GLU A 478 -22.14 -26.16 4.70
C GLU A 478 -22.01 -25.81 3.21
N VAL A 479 -21.47 -24.63 2.94
CA VAL A 479 -21.24 -24.14 1.58
C VAL A 479 -20.07 -24.94 1.04
N ALA A 480 -20.35 -26.02 0.32
CA ALA A 480 -19.35 -27.01 -0.07
C ALA A 480 -18.56 -26.57 -1.32
N SER A 481 -19.21 -25.93 -2.28
CA SER A 481 -18.59 -25.56 -3.55
C SER A 481 -18.03 -24.13 -3.58
N LEU A 482 -16.99 -23.88 -4.37
CA LEU A 482 -16.41 -22.56 -4.59
C LEU A 482 -17.45 -21.56 -5.15
N ILE A 483 -18.32 -22.03 -6.07
CA ILE A 483 -19.36 -21.19 -6.68
C ILE A 483 -20.35 -20.71 -5.61
N GLU A 484 -20.76 -21.59 -4.70
CA GLU A 484 -21.64 -21.22 -3.59
C GLU A 484 -20.99 -20.20 -2.65
N LYS A 485 -19.71 -20.38 -2.30
CA LYS A 485 -18.96 -19.42 -1.49
C LYS A 485 -18.91 -18.03 -2.15
N ILE A 486 -18.57 -17.97 -3.43
CA ILE A 486 -18.51 -16.71 -4.19
C ILE A 486 -19.92 -16.09 -4.29
N SER A 487 -20.94 -16.89 -4.59
CA SER A 487 -22.32 -16.40 -4.71
C SER A 487 -22.84 -15.86 -3.39
N PHE A 488 -22.56 -16.56 -2.28
CA PHE A 488 -22.96 -16.11 -0.95
C PHE A 488 -22.23 -14.83 -0.51
N ALA A 489 -20.91 -14.77 -0.68
CA ALA A 489 -20.15 -13.56 -0.39
C ALA A 489 -20.61 -12.37 -1.25
N SER A 490 -20.87 -12.60 -2.54
CA SER A 490 -21.41 -11.56 -3.44
C SER A 490 -22.78 -11.08 -3.00
N PHE A 491 -23.66 -12.01 -2.59
CA PHE A 491 -24.97 -11.67 -2.03
C PHE A 491 -24.83 -10.77 -0.79
N LEU A 492 -23.97 -11.14 0.16
CA LEU A 492 -23.75 -10.35 1.37
C LEU A 492 -23.24 -8.94 1.05
N VAL A 493 -22.28 -8.83 0.11
CA VAL A 493 -21.71 -7.53 -0.28
C VAL A 493 -22.76 -6.66 -0.97
N LEU A 494 -23.49 -7.19 -1.94
CA LEU A 494 -24.48 -6.43 -2.72
C LEU A 494 -25.68 -6.03 -1.85
N MET A 495 -26.22 -6.94 -1.06
CA MET A 495 -27.35 -6.65 -0.19
C MET A 495 -26.95 -5.74 0.97
N GLY A 496 -25.77 -5.95 1.54
CA GLY A 496 -25.22 -5.03 2.56
C GLY A 496 -25.08 -3.61 2.01
N ALA A 497 -24.48 -3.44 0.84
CA ALA A 497 -24.37 -2.14 0.19
C ALA A 497 -25.74 -1.49 -0.11
N ALA A 498 -26.71 -2.27 -0.59
CA ALA A 498 -28.06 -1.79 -0.87
C ALA A 498 -28.77 -1.31 0.41
N ILE A 499 -28.72 -2.10 1.48
CA ILE A 499 -29.34 -1.75 2.77
C ILE A 499 -28.68 -0.53 3.38
N TYR A 500 -27.33 -0.49 3.41
CA TYR A 500 -26.61 0.68 3.88
C TYR A 500 -27.02 1.94 3.12
N THR A 501 -26.99 1.89 1.79
CA THR A 501 -27.33 3.04 0.94
C THR A 501 -28.79 3.48 1.14
N PHE A 502 -29.71 2.53 1.24
CA PHE A 502 -31.13 2.83 1.49
C PHE A 502 -31.32 3.52 2.86
N VAL A 503 -30.79 2.92 3.94
CA VAL A 503 -30.96 3.47 5.29
C VAL A 503 -30.23 4.81 5.44
N ALA A 504 -29.03 4.95 4.90
CA ALA A 504 -28.27 6.19 4.98
C ALA A 504 -28.93 7.34 4.20
N ASN A 505 -29.52 7.05 3.04
CA ASN A 505 -30.30 8.03 2.28
C ASN A 505 -31.61 8.39 3.01
N PHE A 506 -32.31 7.39 3.58
CA PHE A 506 -33.55 7.60 4.35
C PHE A 506 -33.32 8.48 5.58
N LEU A 507 -32.22 8.26 6.31
CA LEU A 507 -31.85 9.04 7.49
C LEU A 507 -31.21 10.40 7.14
N GLY A 508 -30.89 10.66 5.86
CA GLY A 508 -30.27 11.92 5.44
C GLY A 508 -28.76 12.01 5.76
N ALA A 509 -28.09 10.87 5.96
CA ALA A 509 -26.64 10.84 6.14
C ALA A 509 -25.91 11.36 4.90
N PHE A 510 -26.40 11.01 3.71
CA PHE A 510 -26.02 11.57 2.42
C PHE A 510 -27.19 11.46 1.44
N SER A 511 -27.18 12.30 0.40
CA SER A 511 -28.17 12.23 -0.69
C SER A 511 -27.52 11.58 -1.91
N ILE A 512 -28.22 10.63 -2.54
CA ILE A 512 -27.79 10.04 -3.82
C ILE A 512 -27.61 11.14 -4.89
N LYS A 513 -28.38 12.23 -4.81
CA LYS A 513 -28.25 13.41 -5.67
C LYS A 513 -26.90 14.11 -5.48
N GLU A 514 -26.40 14.25 -4.23
CA GLU A 514 -25.08 14.83 -3.95
C GLU A 514 -23.96 14.00 -4.60
N ILE A 515 -24.06 12.67 -4.55
CA ILE A 515 -23.10 11.75 -5.20
C ILE A 515 -23.16 11.90 -6.73
N GLN A 516 -24.35 11.95 -7.31
CA GLN A 516 -24.53 12.13 -8.76
C GLN A 516 -24.01 13.48 -9.26
N GLU A 517 -24.16 14.56 -8.49
CA GLU A 517 -23.61 15.88 -8.82
C GLU A 517 -22.10 15.92 -8.78
N VAL A 518 -21.47 15.20 -7.85
CA VAL A 518 -20.01 15.06 -7.76
C VAL A 518 -19.48 14.31 -8.99
N ILE A 519 -20.15 13.21 -9.38
CA ILE A 519 -19.76 12.42 -10.58
C ILE A 519 -19.95 13.21 -11.88
N LYS A 520 -20.99 14.05 -11.95
CA LYS A 520 -21.23 14.89 -13.14
C LYS A 520 -20.27 16.08 -13.28
N LYS A 521 -19.66 16.53 -12.18
CA LYS A 521 -18.72 17.66 -12.14
C LYS A 521 -17.25 17.21 -12.26
N SER A 522 -16.96 15.91 -12.13
CA SER A 522 -15.67 15.29 -12.38
C SER A 522 -15.54 14.83 -13.84
#